data_3082bf3c7ffb9096d0b367982c424397
#
_entry.id   3082bf3c7ffb9096d0b367982c424397
#
_cell.length_a   1.000
_cell.length_b   1.000
_cell.length_c   1.000
_cell.angle_alpha   90.00
_cell.angle_beta   90.00
_cell.angle_gamma   90.00
#
_symmetry.space_group_name_H-M   'P 1'
#
loop_
_entity.id
_entity.type
_entity.pdbx_description
1 polymer ?
#
loop_
_entity_poly.entity_id
_entity_poly.type
_entity_poly.pdbx_seq_one_letter_code
_entity_poly.pdbx_strand_id
1 'polypeptide(L)'
;RTRNSTRKPRQVTTNNSAPAAQTNGAANDGAPGNNPAALYRQPTLLDSNLHIGLKIKPHVDWSFTRDLNAVFVTGIEFPEASREYAIAFVPGGTGSNGKALVVPVAMLGLREHQNLYLKADGGWEARYMPAFFRRYPFAFSPTSDNRLALVYDATWPGFNNDEGQDLLTASGEATPHLKGITQFLENFEQEAARTRMLCEKLVEYDRRRGAESNGQRANGEKVTAAGVFMVDAERLRKVHD
;
A
#
# COMPACT_ATOMS: atom_id res chain seq x y z
N ARG A 1 -26.12 47.04 -44.69
CA ARG A 1 -25.86 46.96 -43.22
C ARG A 1 -25.74 45.49 -42.85
N THR A 2 -24.52 44.99 -42.87
CA THR A 2 -24.13 43.64 -42.53
C THR A 2 -23.85 43.56 -41.05
N ARG A 3 -24.57 42.73 -40.28
CA ARG A 3 -24.27 42.46 -38.85
C ARG A 3 -23.37 41.25 -38.79
N ASN A 4 -22.15 41.49 -38.35
CA ASN A 4 -21.16 40.48 -38.04
C ASN A 4 -21.42 39.99 -36.60
N SER A 5 -21.81 38.71 -36.45
CA SER A 5 -22.03 38.06 -35.14
C SER A 5 -20.83 37.15 -34.84
N THR A 6 -19.89 37.65 -34.07
CA THR A 6 -18.79 36.90 -33.51
C THR A 6 -19.27 36.00 -32.36
N ARG A 7 -19.43 34.70 -32.61
CA ARG A 7 -19.63 33.69 -31.58
C ARG A 7 -18.30 33.44 -30.87
N LYS A 8 -18.28 33.75 -29.56
CA LYS A 8 -17.20 33.30 -28.62
C LYS A 8 -17.24 31.77 -28.48
N PRO A 9 -16.09 31.09 -28.43
CA PRO A 9 -16.05 29.67 -28.15
C PRO A 9 -16.44 29.40 -26.69
N ARG A 10 -17.34 28.45 -26.52
CA ARG A 10 -17.83 27.94 -25.24
C ARG A 10 -16.69 27.13 -24.61
N GLN A 11 -16.14 27.59 -23.48
CA GLN A 11 -15.22 26.78 -22.65
C GLN A 11 -16.02 25.61 -22.08
N VAL A 12 -15.62 24.41 -22.46
CA VAL A 12 -16.06 23.16 -21.83
C VAL A 12 -15.19 22.98 -20.59
N THR A 13 -15.71 23.33 -19.44
CA THR A 13 -15.12 22.95 -18.15
C THR A 13 -15.43 21.49 -17.91
N THR A 14 -14.51 20.62 -18.22
CA THR A 14 -14.53 19.22 -17.77
C THR A 14 -14.09 19.19 -16.30
N ASN A 15 -15.06 19.32 -15.39
CA ASN A 15 -14.88 18.91 -14.00
C ASN A 15 -14.88 17.37 -13.95
N ASN A 16 -13.73 16.77 -14.19
CA ASN A 16 -13.50 15.35 -13.99
C ASN A 16 -12.68 15.17 -12.69
N SER A 17 -13.27 15.63 -11.57
CA SER A 17 -12.78 15.23 -10.25
C SER A 17 -13.30 13.82 -10.01
N ALA A 18 -12.46 12.82 -10.28
CA ALA A 18 -12.71 11.47 -9.81
C ALA A 18 -12.83 11.50 -8.28
N PRO A 19 -13.79 10.76 -7.69
CA PRO A 19 -13.86 10.65 -6.24
C PRO A 19 -12.54 10.08 -5.71
N ALA A 20 -12.03 10.68 -4.63
CA ALA A 20 -10.83 10.21 -3.96
C ALA A 20 -10.95 8.70 -3.71
N ALA A 21 -10.02 7.94 -4.28
CA ALA A 21 -10.01 6.50 -4.17
C ALA A 21 -9.82 6.10 -2.70
N GLN A 22 -10.93 5.66 -2.09
CA GLN A 22 -10.85 4.98 -0.80
C GLN A 22 -10.32 3.58 -1.07
N THR A 23 -9.04 3.37 -0.81
CA THR A 23 -8.40 2.06 -0.87
C THR A 23 -8.92 1.22 0.30
N ASN A 24 -9.99 0.45 0.07
CA ASN A 24 -10.56 -0.50 1.03
C ASN A 24 -9.74 -1.80 1.11
N GLY A 25 -8.44 -1.69 1.19
CA GLY A 25 -7.56 -2.82 1.45
C GLY A 25 -6.59 -2.44 2.56
N ALA A 26 -6.88 -2.78 3.79
CA ALA A 26 -6.23 -2.33 4.99
C ALA A 26 -6.59 -0.86 5.34
N ALA A 27 -7.78 -0.67 5.89
CA ALA A 27 -8.13 0.54 6.61
C ALA A 27 -7.09 0.77 7.70
N ASN A 28 -6.25 1.76 7.51
CA ASN A 28 -5.27 2.16 8.49
C ASN A 28 -5.64 3.53 9.05
N ASP A 29 -6.79 3.57 9.71
CA ASP A 29 -7.26 4.73 10.43
C ASP A 29 -6.58 4.77 11.80
N GLY A 30 -5.29 5.07 11.88
CA GLY A 30 -4.76 5.35 13.19
C GLY A 30 -3.29 5.15 13.50
N ALA A 31 -2.48 4.54 12.66
CA ALA A 31 -1.03 4.52 12.92
C ALA A 31 -0.34 5.72 12.25
N PRO A 32 0.34 6.59 13.01
CA PRO A 32 1.15 7.66 12.45
C PRO A 32 2.20 7.07 11.49
N GLY A 33 2.26 7.57 10.26
CA GLY A 33 3.24 7.14 9.25
C GLY A 33 2.82 6.02 8.31
N ASN A 34 1.63 5.43 8.46
CA ASN A 34 1.23 4.24 7.70
C ASN A 34 -0.09 4.42 6.94
N ASN A 35 -0.35 5.61 6.42
CA ASN A 35 -1.53 5.85 5.59
C ASN A 35 -1.25 5.39 4.14
N PRO A 36 -1.83 4.26 3.67
CA PRO A 36 -1.69 3.81 2.28
C PRO A 36 -2.13 4.87 1.27
N ALA A 37 -3.12 5.69 1.63
CA ALA A 37 -3.60 6.80 0.81
C ALA A 37 -2.53 7.89 0.62
N ALA A 38 -1.57 8.02 1.54
CA ALA A 38 -0.46 8.96 1.39
C ALA A 38 0.57 8.51 0.33
N LEU A 39 0.58 7.22 -0.02
CA LEU A 39 1.47 6.68 -1.05
C LEU A 39 1.01 7.06 -2.46
N TYR A 40 -0.29 7.06 -2.70
CA TYR A 40 -0.90 7.34 -4.01
C TYR A 40 -1.29 8.82 -4.07
N ARG A 41 -0.43 9.63 -4.67
CA ARG A 41 -0.62 11.09 -4.74
C ARG A 41 -1.71 11.51 -5.72
N GLN A 42 -1.82 10.78 -6.84
CA GLN A 42 -2.81 11.03 -7.87
C GLN A 42 -3.37 9.71 -8.41
N PRO A 43 -4.23 9.03 -7.62
CA PRO A 43 -4.83 7.79 -8.07
C PRO A 43 -5.74 8.05 -9.27
N THR A 44 -5.44 7.39 -10.39
CA THR A 44 -6.11 7.56 -11.67
C THR A 44 -6.63 6.20 -12.12
N LEU A 45 -7.90 6.16 -12.58
CA LEU A 45 -8.49 4.95 -13.15
C LEU A 45 -7.75 4.57 -14.44
N LEU A 46 -7.35 3.31 -14.57
CA LEU A 46 -6.83 2.81 -15.84
C LEU A 46 -7.99 2.54 -16.79
N ASP A 47 -8.09 3.37 -17.83
CA ASP A 47 -9.12 3.30 -18.87
C ASP A 47 -8.56 2.73 -20.16
N SER A 48 -9.22 1.71 -20.71
CA SER A 48 -8.79 0.97 -21.89
C SER A 48 -8.78 1.78 -23.20
N ASN A 49 -9.45 2.94 -23.23
CA ASN A 49 -9.48 3.80 -24.41
C ASN A 49 -8.53 4.99 -24.29
N LEU A 50 -8.38 5.51 -23.05
CA LEU A 50 -7.58 6.73 -22.82
C LEU A 50 -6.09 6.43 -22.63
N HIS A 51 -5.73 5.21 -22.19
CA HIS A 51 -4.36 4.86 -21.84
C HIS A 51 -3.70 3.86 -22.80
N ILE A 52 -4.24 3.75 -24.04
CA ILE A 52 -3.55 3.02 -25.14
C ILE A 52 -2.20 3.68 -25.38
N GLY A 53 -1.13 2.86 -25.42
CA GLY A 53 0.24 3.34 -25.57
C GLY A 53 0.94 3.73 -24.27
N LEU A 54 0.24 3.70 -23.14
CA LEU A 54 0.88 3.90 -21.84
C LEU A 54 1.78 2.71 -21.52
N LYS A 55 3.06 3.00 -21.26
CA LYS A 55 4.11 2.05 -20.91
C LYS A 55 4.56 2.25 -19.48
N ILE A 56 5.11 1.18 -18.91
CA ILE A 56 5.68 1.21 -17.56
C ILE A 56 7.13 0.74 -17.58
N LYS A 57 8.02 1.51 -16.96
CA LYS A 57 9.41 1.11 -16.69
C LYS A 57 9.49 0.18 -15.47
N PRO A 58 10.53 -0.67 -15.37
CA PRO A 58 10.77 -1.43 -14.14
C PRO A 58 10.92 -0.53 -12.93
N HIS A 59 10.41 -0.99 -11.79
CA HIS A 59 10.54 -0.29 -10.52
C HIS A 59 11.95 -0.50 -9.96
N VAL A 60 12.76 0.56 -9.90
CA VAL A 60 14.15 0.52 -9.44
C VAL A 60 14.43 1.53 -8.33
N ASP A 61 13.56 2.54 -8.15
CA ASP A 61 13.69 3.60 -7.16
C ASP A 61 12.57 3.50 -6.13
N TRP A 62 12.95 3.22 -4.89
CA TRP A 62 12.04 3.07 -3.74
C TRP A 62 11.96 4.33 -2.88
N SER A 63 12.43 5.47 -3.36
CA SER A 63 12.47 6.76 -2.62
C SER A 63 11.09 7.22 -2.14
N PHE A 64 10.00 6.76 -2.76
CA PHE A 64 8.65 7.04 -2.30
C PHE A 64 8.34 6.46 -0.90
N THR A 65 9.17 5.51 -0.41
CA THR A 65 9.05 4.91 0.93
C THR A 65 9.81 5.65 2.01
N ARG A 66 10.51 6.73 1.68
CA ARG A 66 11.48 7.44 2.56
C ARG A 66 10.93 7.79 3.93
N ASP A 67 9.69 8.27 3.95
CA ASP A 67 9.06 8.79 5.17
C ASP A 67 8.22 7.73 5.90
N LEU A 68 8.32 6.46 5.48
CA LEU A 68 7.61 5.35 6.11
C LEU A 68 8.50 4.64 7.12
N ASN A 69 8.06 4.53 8.36
CA ASN A 69 8.76 3.79 9.41
C ASN A 69 8.21 2.37 9.62
N ALA A 70 7.12 2.02 8.95
CA ALA A 70 6.53 0.70 8.97
C ALA A 70 5.73 0.46 7.68
N VAL A 71 5.53 -0.80 7.32
CA VAL A 71 4.73 -1.19 6.17
C VAL A 71 3.90 -2.42 6.48
N PHE A 72 2.64 -2.43 6.02
CA PHE A 72 1.76 -3.59 6.13
C PHE A 72 2.39 -4.82 5.47
N VAL A 73 2.29 -5.97 6.15
CA VAL A 73 2.68 -7.27 5.63
C VAL A 73 1.55 -8.27 5.81
N THR A 74 1.29 -9.08 4.81
CA THR A 74 0.31 -10.16 4.90
C THR A 74 0.88 -11.36 5.66
N GLY A 75 0.01 -12.20 6.22
CA GLY A 75 0.44 -13.37 7.00
C GLY A 75 1.31 -14.35 6.22
N ILE A 76 1.08 -14.48 4.90
CA ILE A 76 1.90 -15.35 4.04
C ILE A 76 3.34 -14.83 3.89
N GLU A 77 3.57 -13.54 4.12
CA GLU A 77 4.91 -12.93 4.04
C GLU A 77 5.74 -13.16 5.29
N PHE A 78 5.14 -13.53 6.44
CA PHE A 78 5.84 -13.61 7.72
C PHE A 78 7.11 -14.47 7.68
N PRO A 79 7.14 -15.66 7.04
CA PRO A 79 8.34 -16.49 7.02
C PRO A 79 9.54 -15.82 6.36
N GLU A 80 9.33 -15.08 5.29
CA GLU A 80 10.39 -14.37 4.59
C GLU A 80 10.70 -13.01 5.23
N ALA A 81 9.66 -12.24 5.55
CA ALA A 81 9.82 -10.91 6.13
C ALA A 81 10.49 -10.96 7.51
N SER A 82 10.18 -11.95 8.37
CA SER A 82 10.75 -12.05 9.71
C SER A 82 12.25 -12.32 9.76
N ARG A 83 12.86 -12.71 8.64
CA ARG A 83 14.31 -12.90 8.55
C ARG A 83 15.08 -11.57 8.53
N GLU A 84 14.43 -10.50 8.11
CA GLU A 84 15.08 -9.20 7.88
C GLU A 84 14.38 -8.05 8.60
N TYR A 85 13.08 -8.19 8.92
CA TYR A 85 12.27 -7.17 9.57
C TYR A 85 11.75 -7.64 10.92
N ALA A 86 11.70 -6.75 11.88
CA ALA A 86 10.88 -6.96 13.06
C ALA A 86 9.39 -6.82 12.67
N ILE A 87 8.61 -7.88 12.85
CA ILE A 87 7.17 -7.85 12.62
C ILE A 87 6.47 -7.48 13.93
N ALA A 88 5.72 -6.41 13.89
CA ALA A 88 4.93 -5.92 15.01
C ALA A 88 3.45 -5.82 14.61
N PHE A 89 2.57 -5.80 15.60
CA PHE A 89 1.16 -5.53 15.39
C PHE A 89 0.83 -4.14 15.94
N VAL A 90 0.25 -3.30 15.12
CA VAL A 90 -0.14 -1.94 15.49
C VAL A 90 -1.66 -1.82 15.54
N PRO A 91 -2.23 -0.85 16.27
CA PRO A 91 -3.66 -0.57 16.22
C PRO A 91 -4.13 -0.34 14.78
N GLY A 92 -5.18 -1.02 14.36
CA GLY A 92 -5.74 -1.00 13.00
C GLY A 92 -7.17 -0.49 12.94
N GLY A 93 -7.58 0.35 13.89
CA GLY A 93 -8.95 0.86 13.96
C GLY A 93 -9.92 -0.09 14.65
N THR A 94 -11.18 -0.06 14.25
CA THR A 94 -12.26 -0.87 14.83
C THR A 94 -12.86 -1.77 13.75
N GLY A 95 -12.99 -3.05 14.06
CA GLY A 95 -13.62 -4.02 13.18
C GLY A 95 -15.14 -3.87 13.09
N SER A 96 -15.75 -4.58 12.15
CA SER A 96 -17.22 -4.60 11.96
C SER A 96 -17.98 -5.08 13.20
N ASN A 97 -17.31 -5.82 14.10
CA ASN A 97 -17.84 -6.31 15.36
C ASN A 97 -17.65 -5.32 16.54
N GLY A 98 -17.21 -4.09 16.28
CA GLY A 98 -16.93 -3.06 17.29
C GLY A 98 -15.67 -3.31 18.14
N LYS A 99 -14.91 -4.37 17.88
CA LYS A 99 -13.66 -4.65 18.60
C LYS A 99 -12.47 -3.96 17.94
N ALA A 100 -11.49 -3.54 18.75
CA ALA A 100 -10.24 -2.99 18.24
C ALA A 100 -9.53 -4.03 17.37
N LEU A 101 -9.09 -3.61 16.20
CA LEU A 101 -8.28 -4.42 15.29
C LEU A 101 -6.80 -4.15 15.51
N VAL A 102 -5.98 -5.11 15.10
CA VAL A 102 -4.54 -4.93 14.94
C VAL A 102 -4.14 -5.26 13.50
N VAL A 103 -3.07 -4.65 13.05
CA VAL A 103 -2.53 -4.82 11.70
C VAL A 103 -1.05 -5.20 11.81
N PRO A 104 -0.61 -6.28 11.17
CA PRO A 104 0.80 -6.65 11.17
C PRO A 104 1.59 -5.72 10.26
N VAL A 105 2.73 -5.26 10.75
CA VAL A 105 3.64 -4.40 10.01
C VAL A 105 5.08 -4.89 10.13
N ALA A 106 5.83 -4.77 9.04
CA ALA A 106 7.28 -4.82 9.07
C ALA A 106 7.79 -3.44 9.48
N MET A 107 8.59 -3.40 10.55
CA MET A 107 9.19 -2.16 11.03
C MET A 107 10.36 -1.77 10.12
N LEU A 108 10.31 -0.56 9.57
CA LEU A 108 11.35 -0.01 8.71
C LEU A 108 12.26 0.98 9.46
N GLY A 109 11.76 1.53 10.55
CA GLY A 109 12.48 2.45 11.42
C GLY A 109 11.82 2.56 12.79
N LEU A 110 12.54 3.13 13.76
CA LEU A 110 12.06 3.32 15.13
C LEU A 110 11.49 4.73 15.37
N ARG A 111 11.61 5.62 14.39
CA ARG A 111 11.12 7.00 14.44
C ARG A 111 10.15 7.25 13.30
N GLU A 112 9.28 8.21 13.49
CA GLU A 112 8.51 8.78 12.39
C GLU A 112 9.45 9.29 11.29
N HIS A 113 9.02 9.18 10.04
CA HIS A 113 9.79 9.61 8.85
C HIS A 113 11.19 8.97 8.75
N GLN A 114 11.35 7.73 9.21
CA GLN A 114 12.62 7.01 9.14
C GLN A 114 12.44 5.66 8.46
N ASN A 115 13.15 5.45 7.36
CA ASN A 115 13.27 4.17 6.68
C ASN A 115 14.75 3.78 6.62
N LEU A 116 15.13 2.77 7.38
CA LEU A 116 16.51 2.27 7.47
C LEU A 116 16.89 1.33 6.33
N TYR A 117 15.90 0.89 5.54
CA TYR A 117 16.10 -0.02 4.41
C TYR A 117 16.21 0.70 3.07
N LEU A 118 15.93 2.01 3.02
CA LEU A 118 16.10 2.82 1.82
C LEU A 118 17.53 3.31 1.72
N LYS A 119 18.21 2.94 0.64
CA LYS A 119 19.55 3.44 0.31
C LYS A 119 19.53 4.87 -0.20
N ALA A 120 20.68 5.53 -0.17
CA ALA A 120 20.81 6.91 -0.66
C ALA A 120 20.54 7.04 -2.16
N ASP A 121 20.79 5.98 -2.93
CA ASP A 121 20.54 5.89 -4.39
C ASP A 121 19.12 5.46 -4.76
N GLY A 122 18.21 5.35 -3.78
CA GLY A 122 16.85 4.88 -3.98
C GLY A 122 16.71 3.35 -3.97
N GLY A 123 17.80 2.60 -3.86
CA GLY A 123 17.79 1.14 -3.76
C GLY A 123 17.24 0.64 -2.43
N TRP A 124 16.96 -0.67 -2.35
CA TRP A 124 16.47 -1.33 -1.14
C TRP A 124 17.57 -2.19 -0.50
N GLU A 125 17.72 -2.13 0.81
CA GLU A 125 18.80 -2.82 1.53
C GLU A 125 18.50 -4.31 1.78
N ALA A 126 17.25 -4.65 2.09
CA ALA A 126 16.86 -6.03 2.37
C ALA A 126 16.68 -6.87 1.10
N ARG A 127 16.77 -8.19 1.23
CA ARG A 127 16.52 -9.14 0.13
C ARG A 127 15.04 -9.27 -0.17
N TYR A 128 14.21 -9.24 0.90
CA TYR A 128 12.76 -9.32 0.76
C TYR A 128 12.16 -7.92 0.63
N MET A 129 11.39 -7.69 -0.41
CA MET A 129 10.60 -6.48 -0.59
C MET A 129 9.13 -6.77 -0.24
N PRO A 130 8.55 -6.09 0.77
CA PRO A 130 7.14 -6.28 1.13
C PRO A 130 6.18 -6.12 -0.05
N ALA A 131 5.19 -7.00 -0.12
CA ALA A 131 4.22 -7.01 -1.23
C ALA A 131 3.46 -5.69 -1.36
N PHE A 132 3.25 -4.99 -0.24
CA PHE A 132 2.63 -3.67 -0.21
C PHE A 132 3.41 -2.64 -1.04
N PHE A 133 4.74 -2.69 -1.06
CA PHE A 133 5.54 -1.82 -1.91
C PHE A 133 5.58 -2.32 -3.35
N ARG A 134 5.68 -3.65 -3.55
CA ARG A 134 5.73 -4.23 -4.90
C ARG A 134 4.48 -3.97 -5.73
N ARG A 135 3.32 -3.76 -5.10
CA ARG A 135 2.08 -3.42 -5.82
C ARG A 135 2.07 -1.99 -6.36
N TYR A 136 2.81 -1.06 -5.72
CA TYR A 136 2.89 0.32 -6.21
C TYR A 136 3.53 0.34 -7.62
N PRO A 137 3.04 1.13 -8.54
CA PRO A 137 2.06 2.21 -8.41
C PRO A 137 0.60 1.80 -8.64
N PHE A 138 0.26 0.52 -8.63
CA PHE A 138 -1.09 0.04 -8.89
C PHE A 138 -1.84 -0.31 -7.60
N ALA A 139 -3.17 -0.14 -7.63
CA ALA A 139 -4.07 -0.60 -6.59
C ALA A 139 -5.46 -0.90 -7.16
N PHE A 140 -6.28 -1.61 -6.39
CA PHE A 140 -7.72 -1.64 -6.64
C PHE A 140 -8.43 -0.54 -5.85
N SER A 141 -9.44 0.05 -6.48
CA SER A 141 -10.36 1.00 -5.84
C SER A 141 -11.80 0.56 -6.05
N PRO A 142 -12.65 0.60 -5.02
CA PRO A 142 -14.07 0.32 -5.19
C PRO A 142 -14.72 1.39 -6.06
N THR A 143 -15.57 0.95 -6.98
CA THR A 143 -16.42 1.79 -7.78
C THR A 143 -17.78 1.97 -7.11
N SER A 144 -18.58 2.92 -7.60
CA SER A 144 -19.92 3.21 -7.06
C SER A 144 -20.88 2.02 -7.12
N ASP A 145 -20.66 1.07 -8.03
CA ASP A 145 -21.39 -0.18 -8.18
C ASP A 145 -20.75 -1.37 -7.44
N ASN A 146 -19.89 -1.08 -6.48
CA ASN A 146 -19.19 -2.04 -5.61
C ASN A 146 -18.30 -3.06 -6.35
N ARG A 147 -17.86 -2.74 -7.56
CA ARG A 147 -16.82 -3.47 -8.28
C ARG A 147 -15.45 -2.90 -7.94
N LEU A 148 -14.41 -3.65 -8.19
CA LEU A 148 -13.03 -3.18 -8.08
C LEU A 148 -12.53 -2.70 -9.43
N ALA A 149 -12.04 -1.48 -9.48
CA ALA A 149 -11.37 -0.92 -10.65
C ALA A 149 -9.88 -0.82 -10.40
N LEU A 150 -9.10 -1.07 -11.45
CA LEU A 150 -7.66 -0.89 -11.41
C LEU A 150 -7.33 0.60 -11.50
N VAL A 151 -6.63 1.10 -10.48
CA VAL A 151 -6.10 2.46 -10.44
C VAL A 151 -4.57 2.42 -10.38
N TYR A 152 -3.96 3.50 -10.82
CA TYR A 152 -2.52 3.72 -10.74
C TYR A 152 -2.21 5.13 -10.25
N ASP A 153 -1.06 5.33 -9.62
CA ASP A 153 -0.60 6.68 -9.26
C ASP A 153 0.04 7.36 -10.46
N ALA A 154 -0.69 8.32 -11.06
CA ALA A 154 -0.21 9.03 -12.25
C ALA A 154 1.04 9.90 -12.00
N THR A 155 1.41 10.14 -10.74
CA THR A 155 2.63 10.89 -10.40
C THR A 155 3.89 10.03 -10.42
N TRP A 156 3.75 8.69 -10.53
CA TRP A 156 4.92 7.84 -10.58
C TRP A 156 5.72 8.04 -11.89
N PRO A 157 7.03 8.33 -11.80
CA PRO A 157 7.81 8.77 -12.97
C PRO A 157 8.14 7.64 -13.98
N GLY A 158 7.80 6.40 -13.66
CA GLY A 158 8.02 5.27 -14.55
C GLY A 158 6.97 5.12 -15.65
N PHE A 159 5.86 5.90 -15.61
CA PHE A 159 4.89 5.91 -16.71
C PHE A 159 5.33 6.85 -17.82
N ASN A 160 5.25 6.37 -19.06
CA ASN A 160 5.58 7.13 -20.28
C ASN A 160 4.97 6.43 -21.51
N ASN A 161 5.18 6.99 -22.72
CA ASN A 161 4.69 6.42 -23.97
C ASN A 161 5.81 5.84 -24.87
N ASP A 162 7.07 5.98 -24.46
CA ASP A 162 8.22 5.67 -25.32
C ASP A 162 8.89 4.36 -24.95
N GLU A 163 9.18 4.16 -23.63
CA GLU A 163 10.02 3.07 -23.15
C GLU A 163 9.31 2.22 -22.08
N GLY A 164 9.58 0.93 -22.06
CA GLY A 164 9.07 -0.01 -21.07
C GLY A 164 8.07 -0.98 -21.65
N GLN A 165 7.28 -1.58 -20.77
CA GLN A 165 6.29 -2.57 -21.16
C GLN A 165 4.92 -1.92 -21.36
N ASP A 166 4.26 -2.27 -22.47
CA ASP A 166 2.90 -1.82 -22.75
C ASP A 166 1.94 -2.40 -21.72
N LEU A 167 1.04 -1.56 -21.21
CA LEU A 167 -0.05 -1.99 -20.32
C LEU A 167 -1.24 -2.49 -21.12
N LEU A 168 -1.54 -1.83 -22.24
CA LEU A 168 -2.66 -2.14 -23.13
C LEU A 168 -2.16 -2.44 -24.53
N THR A 169 -2.86 -3.32 -25.24
CA THR A 169 -2.67 -3.54 -26.68
C THR A 169 -3.22 -2.37 -27.47
N ALA A 170 -2.95 -2.33 -28.77
CA ALA A 170 -3.54 -1.33 -29.67
C ALA A 170 -5.07 -1.41 -29.75
N SER A 171 -5.67 -2.56 -29.39
CA SER A 171 -7.13 -2.75 -29.30
C SER A 171 -7.69 -2.37 -27.92
N GLY A 172 -6.87 -1.89 -26.97
CA GLY A 172 -7.29 -1.54 -25.61
C GLY A 172 -7.42 -2.74 -24.66
N GLU A 173 -6.99 -3.94 -25.07
CA GLU A 173 -6.99 -5.12 -24.21
C GLU A 173 -5.77 -5.13 -23.29
N ALA A 174 -5.92 -5.74 -22.10
CA ALA A 174 -4.81 -5.91 -21.18
C ALA A 174 -3.72 -6.82 -21.75
N THR A 175 -2.48 -6.34 -21.77
CA THR A 175 -1.30 -7.14 -22.14
C THR A 175 -1.05 -8.27 -21.12
N PRO A 176 -0.22 -9.27 -21.42
CA PRO A 176 0.22 -10.26 -20.43
C PRO A 176 0.87 -9.61 -19.21
N HIS A 177 1.59 -8.50 -19.39
CA HIS A 177 2.19 -7.75 -18.28
C HIS A 177 1.13 -7.16 -17.34
N LEU A 178 0.14 -6.47 -17.89
CA LEU A 178 -0.95 -5.90 -17.08
C LEU A 178 -1.80 -7.00 -16.42
N LYS A 179 -2.03 -8.13 -17.09
CA LYS A 179 -2.70 -9.29 -16.50
C LYS A 179 -1.92 -9.85 -15.30
N GLY A 180 -0.59 -9.91 -15.39
CA GLY A 180 0.28 -10.30 -14.27
C GLY A 180 0.18 -9.34 -13.09
N ILE A 181 0.16 -8.04 -13.33
CA ILE A 181 -0.06 -7.01 -12.29
C ILE A 181 -1.43 -7.21 -11.62
N THR A 182 -2.49 -7.36 -12.41
CA THR A 182 -3.85 -7.55 -11.90
C THR A 182 -3.94 -8.80 -11.03
N GLN A 183 -3.38 -9.93 -11.49
CA GLN A 183 -3.34 -11.17 -10.72
C GLN A 183 -2.56 -11.03 -9.40
N PHE A 184 -1.45 -10.29 -9.42
CA PHE A 184 -0.70 -10.01 -8.20
C PHE A 184 -1.52 -9.19 -7.21
N LEU A 185 -2.25 -8.17 -7.67
CA LEU A 185 -3.14 -7.37 -6.83
C LEU A 185 -4.30 -8.21 -6.24
N GLU A 186 -4.93 -9.07 -7.05
CA GLU A 186 -5.98 -9.97 -6.60
C GLU A 186 -5.48 -10.91 -5.48
N ASN A 187 -4.31 -11.51 -5.68
CA ASN A 187 -3.67 -12.36 -4.68
C ASN A 187 -3.35 -11.58 -3.41
N PHE A 188 -2.84 -10.35 -3.55
CA PHE A 188 -2.54 -9.48 -2.41
C PHE A 188 -3.80 -9.16 -1.59
N GLU A 189 -4.92 -8.80 -2.24
CA GLU A 189 -6.18 -8.51 -1.55
C GLU A 189 -6.75 -9.74 -0.83
N GLN A 190 -6.63 -10.93 -1.44
CA GLN A 190 -7.02 -12.19 -0.79
C GLN A 190 -6.19 -12.46 0.47
N GLU A 191 -4.87 -12.29 0.38
CA GLU A 191 -3.97 -12.50 1.52
C GLU A 191 -4.14 -11.42 2.60
N ALA A 192 -4.46 -10.18 2.21
CA ALA A 192 -4.80 -9.12 3.15
C ALA A 192 -6.10 -9.45 3.91
N ALA A 193 -7.12 -10.00 3.23
CA ALA A 193 -8.36 -10.45 3.87
C ALA A 193 -8.11 -11.61 4.85
N ARG A 194 -7.31 -12.62 4.47
CA ARG A 194 -6.92 -13.72 5.37
C ARG A 194 -6.15 -13.22 6.58
N THR A 195 -5.26 -12.26 6.36
CA THR A 195 -4.46 -11.64 7.44
C THR A 195 -5.35 -10.88 8.42
N ARG A 196 -6.39 -10.19 7.92
CA ARG A 196 -7.38 -9.53 8.78
C ARG A 196 -8.10 -10.55 9.67
N MET A 197 -8.56 -11.66 9.09
CA MET A 197 -9.21 -12.74 9.85
C MET A 197 -8.28 -13.32 10.93
N LEU A 198 -7.00 -13.52 10.62
CA LEU A 198 -5.99 -13.93 11.58
C LEU A 198 -5.88 -12.91 12.73
N CYS A 199 -5.80 -11.63 12.41
CA CYS A 199 -5.69 -10.56 13.41
C CYS A 199 -6.93 -10.45 14.29
N GLU A 200 -8.13 -10.63 13.74
CA GLU A 200 -9.38 -10.71 14.51
C GLU A 200 -9.34 -11.86 15.51
N LYS A 201 -8.85 -13.04 15.12
CA LYS A 201 -8.66 -14.18 16.02
C LYS A 201 -7.61 -13.92 17.09
N LEU A 202 -6.49 -13.28 16.75
CA LEU A 202 -5.47 -12.90 17.76
C LEU A 202 -6.04 -11.95 18.82
N VAL A 203 -6.92 -11.05 18.42
CA VAL A 203 -7.62 -10.15 19.35
C VAL A 203 -8.64 -10.92 20.19
N GLU A 204 -9.45 -11.77 19.54
CA GLU A 204 -10.50 -12.55 20.20
C GLU A 204 -9.94 -13.46 21.30
N TYR A 205 -8.82 -14.12 21.04
CA TYR A 205 -8.19 -15.02 22.01
C TYR A 205 -7.21 -14.34 22.96
N ASP A 206 -7.11 -13.02 22.94
CA ASP A 206 -6.14 -12.24 23.74
C ASP A 206 -4.70 -12.77 23.66
N ARG A 207 -4.28 -13.13 22.44
CA ARG A 207 -2.93 -13.70 22.15
C ARG A 207 -1.89 -12.62 21.86
N ARG A 208 -2.13 -11.40 22.32
CA ARG A 208 -1.24 -10.26 22.17
C ARG A 208 -0.53 -9.95 23.48
N ARG A 209 0.70 -9.53 23.36
CA ARG A 209 1.48 -8.94 24.44
C ARG A 209 1.91 -7.54 24.02
N GLY A 210 1.66 -6.54 24.88
CA GLY A 210 2.24 -5.21 24.69
C GLY A 210 3.76 -5.35 24.59
N ALA A 211 4.35 -4.73 23.58
CA ALA A 211 5.79 -4.68 23.40
C ALA A 211 6.24 -3.23 23.53
N GLU A 212 7.20 -3.01 24.40
CA GLU A 212 7.99 -1.79 24.44
C GLU A 212 9.38 -2.17 23.97
N SER A 213 9.81 -1.65 22.86
CA SER A 213 11.19 -1.82 22.39
C SER A 213 12.01 -0.64 22.88
N ASN A 214 12.88 -0.89 23.84
CA ASN A 214 13.83 0.10 24.34
C ASN A 214 15.19 -0.16 23.68
N GLY A 215 15.56 0.71 22.75
CA GLY A 215 16.88 0.70 22.14
C GLY A 215 17.77 1.81 22.72
N GLN A 216 19.07 1.58 22.78
CA GLN A 216 20.05 2.62 23.05
C GLN A 216 20.98 2.76 21.83
N ARG A 217 21.12 3.96 21.35
CA ARG A 217 22.04 4.26 20.25
C ARG A 217 23.49 4.29 20.73
N ALA A 218 24.41 4.20 19.77
CA ALA A 218 25.83 4.38 20.05
C ALA A 218 26.17 5.73 20.70
N ASN A 219 25.34 6.76 20.49
CA ASN A 219 25.43 8.06 21.13
C ASN A 219 24.77 8.15 22.52
N GLY A 220 24.27 7.02 23.07
CA GLY A 220 23.62 6.96 24.37
C GLY A 220 22.13 7.35 24.39
N GLU A 221 21.55 7.82 23.28
CA GLU A 221 20.15 8.20 23.16
C GLU A 221 19.23 6.98 23.29
N LYS A 222 18.28 7.03 24.21
CA LYS A 222 17.26 5.99 24.35
C LYS A 222 16.14 6.21 23.34
N VAL A 223 15.80 5.17 22.60
CA VAL A 223 14.66 5.16 21.67
C VAL A 223 13.67 4.13 22.16
N THR A 224 12.44 4.53 22.37
CA THR A 224 11.35 3.65 22.81
C THR A 224 10.29 3.60 21.70
N ALA A 225 10.02 2.40 21.17
CA ALA A 225 8.84 2.17 20.37
C ALA A 225 7.73 1.66 21.31
N ALA A 226 6.73 2.50 21.53
CA ALA A 226 5.55 2.18 22.35
C ALA A 226 4.31 1.99 21.48
N GLY A 227 3.29 1.29 22.01
CA GLY A 227 2.02 1.10 21.32
C GLY A 227 2.02 0.00 20.26
N VAL A 228 3.07 -0.83 20.20
CA VAL A 228 3.13 -2.02 19.37
C VAL A 228 2.80 -3.26 20.18
N PHE A 229 2.28 -4.30 19.51
CA PHE A 229 2.00 -5.59 20.11
C PHE A 229 2.82 -6.66 19.40
N MET A 230 3.16 -7.71 20.13
CA MET A 230 3.73 -8.94 19.60
C MET A 230 2.80 -10.11 19.88
N VAL A 231 2.93 -11.18 19.10
CA VAL A 231 2.23 -12.44 19.40
C VAL A 231 2.88 -13.06 20.65
N ASP A 232 2.04 -13.42 21.64
CA ASP A 232 2.47 -14.17 22.79
C ASP A 232 2.55 -15.66 22.41
N ALA A 233 3.75 -16.14 22.14
CA ALA A 233 3.98 -17.51 21.69
C ALA A 233 3.55 -18.57 22.75
N GLU A 234 3.68 -18.27 24.03
CA GLU A 234 3.25 -19.19 25.10
C GLU A 234 1.73 -19.32 25.15
N ARG A 235 1.04 -18.19 25.04
CA ARG A 235 -0.42 -18.19 24.98
C ARG A 235 -0.94 -18.82 23.68
N LEU A 236 -0.21 -18.66 22.55
CA LEU A 236 -0.59 -19.26 21.28
C LEU A 236 -0.52 -20.78 21.31
N ARG A 237 0.51 -21.37 21.95
CA ARG A 237 0.66 -22.83 22.11
C ARG A 237 -0.50 -23.47 22.86
N LYS A 238 -1.09 -22.78 23.83
CA LYS A 238 -2.20 -23.26 24.64
C LYS A 238 -3.56 -23.31 23.92
N VAL A 239 -3.62 -22.98 22.62
CA VAL A 239 -4.86 -23.10 21.82
C VAL A 239 -5.11 -24.55 21.36
N HIS A 240 -4.10 -25.40 21.42
CA HIS A 240 -4.16 -26.81 20.97
C HIS A 240 -4.34 -27.82 22.10
N ASP A 241 -4.43 -27.35 23.36
CA ASP A 241 -4.79 -28.15 24.54
C ASP A 241 -6.25 -27.84 24.97
#